data_64e1819e03343def5b3a5dfc906157dd
#
_entry.id   64e1819e03343def5b3a5dfc906157dd
#
_cell.length_a   1.000
_cell.length_b   1.000
_cell.length_c   1.000
_cell.angle_alpha   90.00
_cell.angle_beta   90.00
_cell.angle_gamma   90.00
#
_symmetry.space_group_name_H-M   'P 1'
#
loop_
_entity.id
_entity.type
_entity.pdbx_description
1 polymer ?
#
loop_
_entity_poly.entity_id
_entity_poly.type
_entity_poly.pdbx_seq_one_letter_code
_entity_poly.pdbx_strand_id
1 'polypeptide(L)'
;MRTYEVVFIFRHENDHFTKGLDFVRNELKAYAANIVKEEDMGERNLAYPIKKQDRGHYILFNVEFDPSKVSEIDKSFKLQTEILKFLFIVQEA
;
A
#
# COMPACT_ATOMS: atom_id res chain seq x y z
N MET A 1 -9.62 -15.80 -7.68
CA MET A 1 -8.69 -14.78 -7.23
C MET A 1 -8.14 -13.99 -8.40
N ARG A 2 -7.83 -12.71 -8.16
CA ARG A 2 -7.19 -11.86 -9.16
C ARG A 2 -5.84 -11.41 -8.67
N THR A 3 -4.96 -11.09 -9.61
CA THR A 3 -3.67 -10.51 -9.29
C THR A 3 -3.77 -8.98 -9.38
N TYR A 4 -3.31 -8.32 -8.35
CA TYR A 4 -3.28 -6.86 -8.27
C TYR A 4 -1.87 -6.38 -8.07
N GLU A 5 -1.58 -5.24 -8.65
CA GLU A 5 -0.42 -4.44 -8.30
C GLU A 5 -0.92 -3.31 -7.42
N VAL A 6 -0.37 -3.18 -6.22
CA VAL A 6 -0.79 -2.14 -5.27
C VAL A 6 0.41 -1.27 -4.97
N VAL A 7 0.28 0.01 -5.27
CA VAL A 7 1.33 0.98 -4.97
C VAL A 7 0.92 1.74 -3.72
N PHE A 8 1.82 1.79 -2.74
CA PHE A 8 1.62 2.57 -1.53
C PHE A 8 2.63 3.69 -1.46
N ILE A 9 2.19 4.85 -1.01
CA ILE A 9 3.07 5.96 -0.63
C ILE A 9 2.90 6.12 0.87
N PHE A 10 3.98 5.84 1.61
CA PHE A 10 4.00 5.97 3.08
C PHE A 10 4.69 7.25 3.49
N ARG A 11 4.42 7.69 4.72
CA ARG A 11 5.22 8.73 5.35
C ARG A 11 6.67 8.24 5.37
N HIS A 12 7.62 9.14 5.07
CA HIS A 12 9.01 8.75 4.86
C HIS A 12 9.82 8.60 6.15
N GLU A 13 9.37 9.18 7.25
CA GLU A 13 10.08 9.09 8.53
C GLU A 13 10.14 7.63 8.98
N ASN A 14 11.30 7.16 9.40
CA ASN A 14 11.54 5.74 9.69
C ASN A 14 10.47 5.06 10.53
N ASP A 15 10.08 5.67 11.65
CA ASP A 15 9.09 5.09 12.55
C ASP A 15 7.72 4.97 11.88
N HIS A 16 7.32 6.01 11.17
CA HIS A 16 6.03 6.03 10.46
C HIS A 16 6.02 5.06 9.28
N PHE A 17 7.11 5.01 8.55
CA PHE A 17 7.24 4.10 7.42
C PHE A 17 7.15 2.64 7.88
N THR A 18 7.92 2.27 8.90
CA THR A 18 7.92 0.90 9.43
C THR A 18 6.53 0.50 9.93
N LYS A 19 5.87 1.40 10.65
CA LYS A 19 4.53 1.15 11.18
C LYS A 19 3.51 0.97 10.06
N GLY A 20 3.56 1.83 9.05
CA GLY A 20 2.66 1.72 7.91
C GLY A 20 2.88 0.45 7.11
N LEU A 21 4.12 0.10 6.85
CA LEU A 21 4.46 -1.11 6.10
C LEU A 21 4.02 -2.38 6.84
N ASP A 22 4.28 -2.44 8.16
CA ASP A 22 3.85 -3.58 8.98
C ASP A 22 2.32 -3.69 8.99
N PHE A 23 1.62 -2.57 9.09
CA PHE A 23 0.17 -2.55 9.05
C PHE A 23 -0.35 -3.15 7.73
N VAL A 24 0.22 -2.71 6.61
CA VAL A 24 -0.21 -3.20 5.29
C VAL A 24 0.04 -4.70 5.15
N ARG A 25 1.21 -5.17 5.58
CA ARG A 25 1.53 -6.60 5.53
C ARG A 25 0.56 -7.43 6.37
N ASN A 26 0.25 -6.97 7.56
CA ASN A 26 -0.68 -7.66 8.45
C ASN A 26 -2.10 -7.65 7.91
N GLU A 27 -2.55 -6.54 7.33
CA GLU A 27 -3.89 -6.45 6.73
C GLU A 27 -4.02 -7.37 5.52
N LEU A 28 -3.01 -7.40 4.66
CA LEU A 28 -3.02 -8.32 3.51
C LEU A 28 -3.14 -9.77 3.97
N LYS A 29 -2.43 -10.16 5.01
CA LYS A 29 -2.54 -11.50 5.58
C LYS A 29 -3.91 -11.75 6.19
N ALA A 30 -4.45 -10.77 6.90
CA ALA A 30 -5.76 -10.90 7.54
C ALA A 30 -6.88 -11.12 6.52
N TYR A 31 -6.75 -10.54 5.33
CA TYR A 31 -7.70 -10.72 4.23
C TYR A 31 -7.31 -11.87 3.29
N ALA A 32 -6.40 -12.72 3.73
CA ALA A 32 -5.96 -13.90 2.98
C ALA A 32 -5.37 -13.58 1.60
N ALA A 33 -4.79 -12.40 1.44
CA ALA A 33 -4.08 -12.06 0.24
C ALA A 33 -2.74 -12.79 0.21
N ASN A 34 -2.35 -13.28 -0.96
CA ASN A 34 -1.03 -13.88 -1.16
C ASN A 34 -0.09 -12.83 -1.74
N ILE A 35 0.93 -12.45 -0.97
CA ILE A 35 1.92 -11.48 -1.42
C ILE A 35 2.94 -12.20 -2.31
N VAL A 36 2.85 -11.95 -3.61
CA VAL A 36 3.73 -12.58 -4.59
C VAL A 36 5.08 -11.86 -4.64
N LYS A 37 5.03 -10.52 -4.54
CA LYS A 37 6.24 -9.69 -4.64
C LYS A 37 6.04 -8.41 -3.83
N GLU A 38 7.13 -7.97 -3.22
CA GLU A 38 7.19 -6.68 -2.55
C GLU A 38 8.44 -5.97 -3.03
N GLU A 39 8.31 -4.74 -3.53
CA GLU A 39 9.43 -3.98 -4.06
C GLU A 39 9.50 -2.61 -3.40
N ASP A 40 10.64 -2.31 -2.79
CA ASP A 40 10.90 -0.99 -2.21
C ASP A 40 11.41 -0.07 -3.32
N MET A 41 10.62 0.94 -3.65
CA MET A 41 10.96 1.88 -4.71
C MET A 41 11.66 3.14 -4.20
N GLY A 42 11.88 3.23 -2.88
CA GLY A 42 12.62 4.31 -2.25
C GLY A 42 11.80 5.57 -1.97
N GLU A 43 12.47 6.53 -1.35
CA GLU A 43 11.89 7.83 -1.08
C GLU A 43 11.90 8.69 -2.33
N ARG A 44 10.82 9.46 -2.54
CA ARG A 44 10.70 10.36 -3.68
C ARG A 44 9.98 11.63 -3.27
N ASN A 45 10.29 12.71 -3.98
CA ASN A 45 9.52 13.94 -3.85
C ASN A 45 8.16 13.74 -4.52
N LEU A 46 7.11 14.25 -3.87
CA LEU A 46 5.77 14.19 -4.42
C LEU A 46 5.55 15.35 -5.38
N ALA A 47 4.77 15.12 -6.43
CA ALA A 47 4.44 16.17 -7.41
C ALA A 47 3.67 17.31 -6.75
N TYR A 48 2.89 17.00 -5.71
CA TYR A 48 2.16 17.95 -4.90
C TYR A 48 2.08 17.39 -3.47
N PRO A 49 1.94 18.25 -2.45
CA PRO A 49 1.86 17.76 -1.07
C PRO A 49 0.63 16.89 -0.85
N ILE A 50 0.82 15.78 -0.11
CA ILE A 50 -0.27 14.90 0.32
C ILE A 50 -0.23 14.90 1.84
N LYS A 51 -1.35 15.23 2.49
CA LYS A 51 -1.44 15.31 3.97
C LYS A 51 -0.29 16.13 4.55
N LYS A 52 0.05 17.25 3.91
CA LYS A 52 1.13 18.16 4.30
C LYS A 52 2.54 17.55 4.20
N GLN A 53 2.67 16.44 3.50
CA GLN A 53 3.98 15.84 3.23
C GLN A 53 4.37 16.12 1.79
N ASP A 54 5.62 16.52 1.57
CA ASP A 54 6.17 16.76 0.22
C ASP A 54 7.05 15.62 -0.27
N ARG A 55 7.29 14.61 0.57
CA ARG A 55 8.06 13.40 0.25
C ARG A 55 7.31 12.18 0.74
N GLY A 56 7.55 11.05 0.10
CA GLY A 56 6.96 9.79 0.50
C GLY A 56 7.87 8.61 0.15
N HIS A 57 7.64 7.49 0.82
CA HIS A 57 8.34 6.24 0.55
C HIS A 57 7.41 5.31 -0.22
N TYR A 58 7.83 4.90 -1.41
CA TYR A 58 7.02 4.11 -2.34
C TYR A 58 7.33 2.63 -2.18
N ILE A 59 6.29 1.82 -1.98
CA ILE A 59 6.38 0.36 -1.96
C ILE A 59 5.36 -0.20 -2.94
N LEU A 60 5.81 -1.15 -3.76
CA LEU A 60 4.96 -1.85 -4.72
C LEU A 60 4.75 -3.28 -4.23
N PHE A 61 3.48 -3.71 -4.18
CA PHE A 61 3.14 -5.10 -3.90
C PHE A 61 2.47 -5.72 -5.12
N ASN A 62 2.84 -6.95 -5.44
CA ASN A 62 2.04 -7.80 -6.33
C ASN A 62 1.35 -8.82 -5.43
N VAL A 63 0.04 -8.86 -5.46
CA VAL A 63 -0.74 -9.72 -4.58
C VAL A 63 -1.82 -10.48 -5.36
N GLU A 64 -2.09 -11.70 -4.94
CA GLU A 64 -3.26 -12.45 -5.36
C GLU A 64 -4.32 -12.26 -4.29
N PHE A 65 -5.51 -11.83 -4.70
CA PHE A 65 -6.50 -11.35 -3.76
C PHE A 65 -7.91 -11.59 -4.28
N ASP A 66 -8.83 -11.84 -3.35
CA ASP A 66 -10.25 -11.99 -3.67
C ASP A 66 -10.84 -10.61 -3.99
N PRO A 67 -11.31 -10.39 -5.22
CA PRO A 67 -11.85 -9.08 -5.60
C PRO A 67 -13.04 -8.63 -4.74
N SER A 68 -13.79 -9.56 -4.15
CA SER A 68 -14.91 -9.21 -3.28
C SER A 68 -14.48 -8.52 -1.98
N LYS A 69 -13.20 -8.62 -1.61
CA LYS A 69 -12.66 -8.04 -0.37
C LYS A 69 -11.97 -6.70 -0.57
N VAL A 70 -11.84 -6.25 -1.82
CA VAL A 70 -11.12 -5.00 -2.11
C VAL A 70 -11.74 -3.80 -1.40
N SER A 71 -13.07 -3.68 -1.40
CA SER A 71 -13.71 -2.53 -0.77
C SER A 71 -13.51 -2.50 0.73
N GLU A 72 -13.44 -3.66 1.39
CA GLU A 72 -13.19 -3.74 2.83
C GLU A 72 -11.78 -3.31 3.19
N ILE A 73 -10.79 -3.86 2.49
CA ILE A 73 -9.39 -3.53 2.76
C ILE A 73 -9.08 -2.08 2.37
N ASP A 74 -9.73 -1.56 1.34
CA ASP A 74 -9.61 -0.17 0.93
C ASP A 74 -10.00 0.76 2.08
N LYS A 75 -11.11 0.48 2.76
CA LYS A 75 -11.54 1.26 3.92
C LYS A 75 -10.52 1.23 5.04
N SER A 76 -9.96 0.04 5.31
CA SER A 76 -8.94 -0.12 6.34
C SER A 76 -7.69 0.70 6.03
N PHE A 77 -7.22 0.67 4.79
CA PHE A 77 -6.04 1.44 4.38
C PHE A 77 -6.30 2.95 4.46
N LYS A 78 -7.50 3.40 4.13
CA LYS A 78 -7.85 4.83 4.19
C LYS A 78 -7.82 5.39 5.60
N LEU A 79 -8.02 4.55 6.60
CA LEU A 79 -7.99 4.97 8.00
C LEU A 79 -6.56 5.03 8.57
N GLN A 80 -5.59 4.46 7.89
CA GLN A 80 -4.21 4.42 8.39
C GLN A 80 -3.47 5.71 8.03
N THR A 81 -3.08 6.45 9.07
CA THR A 81 -2.46 7.77 8.90
C THR A 81 -1.05 7.72 8.30
N GLU A 82 -0.35 6.59 8.44
CA GLU A 82 0.99 6.40 7.87
C GLU A 82 0.97 6.20 6.36
N ILE A 83 -0.21 5.88 5.79
CA ILE A 83 -0.38 5.74 4.35
C ILE A 83 -0.84 7.09 3.78
N LEU A 84 -0.02 7.69 2.94
CA LEU A 84 -0.37 8.95 2.28
C LEU A 84 -1.32 8.74 1.12
N LYS A 85 -1.06 7.69 0.34
CA LYS A 85 -1.86 7.34 -0.82
C LYS A 85 -1.63 5.89 -1.19
N PHE A 86 -2.62 5.26 -1.79
CA PHE A 86 -2.46 3.92 -2.35
C PHE A 86 -3.35 3.75 -3.58
N LEU A 87 -2.96 2.81 -4.45
CA LEU A 87 -3.68 2.57 -5.70
C LEU A 87 -3.65 1.08 -6.01
N PHE A 88 -4.84 0.50 -6.21
CA PHE A 88 -4.99 -0.89 -6.69
C PHE A 88 -5.09 -0.89 -8.21
N ILE A 89 -4.24 -1.69 -8.85
CA ILE A 89 -4.25 -1.86 -10.30
C ILE A 89 -4.47 -3.34 -10.59
N VAL A 90 -5.57 -3.67 -11.28
CA VAL A 90 -5.83 -5.05 -11.68
C VAL A 90 -4.83 -5.45 -12.76
N GLN A 91 -4.15 -6.57 -12.54
CA GLN A 91 -3.27 -7.15 -13.55
C GLN A 91 -4.07 -8.11 -14.40
N GLU A 92 -4.14 -7.86 -15.68
CA GLU A 92 -4.79 -8.76 -16.63
C GLU A 92 -3.74 -9.63 -17.30
N ALA A 93 -4.06 -10.91 -17.40
CA ALA A 93 -3.15 -11.85 -18.04
C ALA A 93 -3.08 -11.63 -19.54
#